data_1f68bb62fd56e6128b140075eb79d70b
#
_entry.id   1f68bb62fd56e6128b140075eb79d70b
#
_cell.length_a   1.000
_cell.length_b   1.000
_cell.length_c   1.000
_cell.angle_alpha   90.00
_cell.angle_beta   90.00
_cell.angle_gamma   90.00
#
_symmetry.space_group_name_H-M   'P 1'
#
loop_
_entity.id
_entity.type
_entity.pdbx_description
1 polymer ?
#
loop_
_entity_poly.entity_id
_entity_poly.type
_entity_poly.pdbx_seq_one_letter_code
_entity_poly.pdbx_strand_id
1 'polypeptide(L)'
;LAYVIIDEGLGDANASKDLTGGGGARALAGFHPDLVSGPTGVPADRITRLARKFADTSHGPSLAIGGGSAAAHTNGLFNLQAIYSLNYLVGSVNKTGGIIFNPHLRLTQVTGSPLAEWEKAVEGMRDGKIKVLLTRDANILHGLPGSLGVESALKNLDAIVSFSSFLDETTAEADLILPGHTTLEEWGSDTPDPGPGYSTVALQQPVVVPFVNTRSFGDILLGTARSLGLNAGIDYPDMREALRDSMRPLQQTGVGSVRRPTFEEFWNRTLQRGGWWDTSDKPSSKSPKPSPLPTTGEAPVFNGKSSDYPFYLAPFESHSMGSGQLSHLPWLQATPDPITTVTWITWVEINPKTADNLGVKQEDIVSVESSVGKIIDVPVYINPAAPPNVIGIPLSQGHTQFSTYAANRGSNVLSILDPAKDSQTGALAWAATKVRLIKTSRKQRISKMEGTVTPYQEPSEPIIEILHKH
;
A
#
# COMPACT_ATOMS: atom_id res chain seq x y z
N LEU A 1 -25.70 -3.41 4.18
CA LEU A 1 -25.92 -4.54 3.25
C LEU A 1 -26.11 -5.83 4.03
N ALA A 2 -25.14 -6.26 4.88
CA ALA A 2 -25.22 -7.53 5.61
C ALA A 2 -26.52 -7.69 6.41
N TYR A 3 -26.98 -6.61 7.09
CA TYR A 3 -28.27 -6.62 7.78
C TYR A 3 -29.41 -7.09 6.87
N VAL A 4 -29.60 -6.45 5.72
CA VAL A 4 -30.68 -6.78 4.79
C VAL A 4 -30.56 -8.22 4.26
N ILE A 5 -29.36 -8.64 3.89
CA ILE A 5 -29.14 -10.00 3.37
C ILE A 5 -29.52 -11.07 4.41
N ILE A 6 -29.20 -10.82 5.67
CA ILE A 6 -29.52 -11.75 6.78
C ILE A 6 -31.01 -11.69 7.14
N ASP A 7 -31.60 -10.49 7.21
CA ASP A 7 -33.00 -10.27 7.59
C ASP A 7 -33.97 -10.87 6.58
N GLU A 8 -33.66 -10.75 5.30
CA GLU A 8 -34.46 -11.32 4.20
C GLU A 8 -34.10 -12.77 3.87
N GLY A 9 -33.13 -13.37 4.58
CA GLY A 9 -32.71 -14.76 4.36
C GLY A 9 -32.05 -15.02 3.00
N LEU A 10 -31.43 -14.01 2.40
CA LEU A 10 -30.83 -14.07 1.05
C LEU A 10 -29.40 -14.68 1.05
N GLY A 11 -28.75 -14.77 2.21
CA GLY A 11 -27.42 -15.31 2.38
C GLY A 11 -27.39 -16.78 2.80
N ASP A 12 -26.19 -17.33 2.92
CA ASP A 12 -25.98 -18.66 3.50
C ASP A 12 -26.33 -18.66 4.99
N ALA A 13 -27.15 -19.61 5.43
CA ALA A 13 -27.66 -19.68 6.81
C ALA A 13 -26.54 -19.95 7.84
N ASN A 14 -25.53 -20.75 7.50
CA ASN A 14 -24.39 -21.02 8.37
C ASN A 14 -23.49 -19.79 8.46
N ALA A 15 -23.23 -19.12 7.33
CA ALA A 15 -22.48 -17.88 7.30
C ALA A 15 -23.17 -16.78 8.11
N SER A 16 -24.48 -16.66 7.99
CA SER A 16 -25.29 -15.73 8.81
C SER A 16 -25.13 -16.01 10.30
N LYS A 17 -25.19 -17.28 10.70
CA LYS A 17 -24.98 -17.70 12.09
C LYS A 17 -23.57 -17.38 12.57
N ASP A 18 -22.55 -17.68 11.78
CA ASP A 18 -21.16 -17.43 12.13
C ASP A 18 -20.88 -15.93 12.30
N LEU A 19 -21.31 -15.11 11.33
CA LEU A 19 -21.10 -13.67 11.34
C LEU A 19 -21.87 -12.91 12.42
N THR A 20 -22.96 -13.47 12.92
CA THR A 20 -23.80 -12.83 13.94
C THR A 20 -23.70 -13.48 15.32
N GLY A 21 -22.83 -14.50 15.48
CA GLY A 21 -22.80 -15.30 16.73
C GLY A 21 -24.12 -16.01 17.04
N GLY A 22 -24.96 -16.25 16.03
CA GLY A 22 -26.27 -16.85 16.15
C GLY A 22 -27.42 -15.87 16.43
N GLY A 23 -27.16 -14.57 16.54
CA GLY A 23 -28.17 -13.53 16.83
C GLY A 23 -28.98 -13.08 15.59
N GLY A 24 -28.63 -13.56 14.39
CA GLY A 24 -29.31 -13.18 13.15
C GLY A 24 -29.30 -11.66 12.91
N ALA A 25 -30.31 -11.15 12.21
CA ALA A 25 -30.42 -9.71 11.90
C ALA A 25 -30.43 -8.82 13.15
N ARG A 26 -30.92 -9.32 14.30
CA ARG A 26 -30.93 -8.55 15.55
C ARG A 26 -29.53 -8.14 16.02
N ALA A 27 -28.52 -8.97 15.79
CA ALA A 27 -27.15 -8.64 16.13
C ALA A 27 -26.61 -7.44 15.32
N LEU A 28 -27.19 -7.17 14.16
CA LEU A 28 -26.82 -6.07 13.26
C LEU A 28 -27.89 -4.97 13.20
N ALA A 29 -28.81 -4.89 14.19
CA ALA A 29 -29.90 -3.92 14.19
C ALA A 29 -29.44 -2.46 14.09
N GLY A 30 -28.25 -2.12 14.65
CA GLY A 30 -27.63 -0.80 14.52
C GLY A 30 -27.22 -0.43 13.10
N PHE A 31 -27.21 -1.39 12.16
CA PHE A 31 -26.89 -1.19 10.76
C PHE A 31 -28.11 -1.29 9.83
N HIS A 32 -29.34 -1.12 10.40
CA HIS A 32 -30.56 -1.04 9.60
C HIS A 32 -30.44 0.08 8.56
N PRO A 33 -30.91 -0.10 7.29
CA PRO A 33 -30.80 0.91 6.23
C PRO A 33 -31.22 2.31 6.64
N ASP A 34 -32.33 2.46 7.37
CA ASP A 34 -32.82 3.76 7.83
C ASP A 34 -31.86 4.45 8.80
N LEU A 35 -31.16 3.68 9.63
CA LEU A 35 -30.22 4.23 10.61
C LEU A 35 -28.90 4.66 9.95
N VAL A 36 -28.43 3.92 8.94
CA VAL A 36 -27.15 4.20 8.29
C VAL A 36 -27.27 5.11 7.07
N SER A 37 -28.47 5.38 6.58
CA SER A 37 -28.70 6.25 5.42
C SER A 37 -28.16 7.65 5.63
N GLY A 38 -28.42 8.28 6.78
CA GLY A 38 -27.90 9.59 7.11
C GLY A 38 -26.37 9.64 7.19
N PRO A 39 -25.70 8.83 8.03
CA PRO A 39 -24.26 8.80 8.14
C PRO A 39 -23.51 8.46 6.85
N THR A 40 -24.08 7.60 5.99
CA THR A 40 -23.46 7.18 4.73
C THR A 40 -23.78 8.08 3.55
N GLY A 41 -24.81 8.91 3.66
CA GLY A 41 -25.35 9.68 2.52
C GLY A 41 -25.98 8.83 1.43
N VAL A 42 -26.21 7.54 1.67
CA VAL A 42 -26.82 6.60 0.72
C VAL A 42 -28.26 6.34 1.13
N PRO A 43 -29.26 6.60 0.25
CA PRO A 43 -30.66 6.35 0.57
C PRO A 43 -30.95 4.90 0.98
N ALA A 44 -31.84 4.71 1.96
CA ALA A 44 -32.12 3.39 2.53
C ALA A 44 -32.66 2.37 1.50
N ASP A 45 -33.50 2.84 0.55
CA ASP A 45 -34.00 2.03 -0.57
C ASP A 45 -32.86 1.58 -1.49
N ARG A 46 -31.87 2.44 -1.72
CA ARG A 46 -30.69 2.10 -2.52
C ARG A 46 -29.82 1.08 -1.82
N ILE A 47 -29.64 1.18 -0.50
CA ILE A 47 -28.92 0.18 0.31
C ILE A 47 -29.61 -1.17 0.20
N THR A 48 -30.94 -1.21 0.37
CA THR A 48 -31.75 -2.44 0.29
C THR A 48 -31.69 -3.07 -1.09
N ARG A 49 -31.87 -2.28 -2.14
CA ARG A 49 -31.75 -2.75 -3.54
C ARG A 49 -30.38 -3.30 -3.86
N LEU A 50 -29.31 -2.64 -3.38
CA LEU A 50 -27.94 -3.11 -3.58
C LEU A 50 -27.67 -4.42 -2.83
N ALA A 51 -28.19 -4.56 -1.59
CA ALA A 51 -28.07 -5.78 -0.81
C ALA A 51 -28.70 -6.98 -1.52
N ARG A 52 -29.93 -6.82 -2.03
CA ARG A 52 -30.62 -7.86 -2.80
C ARG A 52 -29.89 -8.21 -4.10
N LYS A 53 -29.40 -7.20 -4.82
CA LYS A 53 -28.59 -7.42 -6.04
C LYS A 53 -27.27 -8.13 -5.74
N PHE A 54 -26.61 -7.78 -4.65
CA PHE A 54 -25.36 -8.43 -4.24
C PHE A 54 -25.57 -9.89 -3.83
N ALA A 55 -26.69 -10.20 -3.19
CA ALA A 55 -27.05 -11.56 -2.78
C ALA A 55 -27.58 -12.43 -3.94
N ASP A 56 -27.96 -11.83 -5.07
CA ASP A 56 -28.39 -12.57 -6.26
C ASP A 56 -27.18 -13.17 -6.98
N THR A 57 -26.95 -14.45 -6.76
CA THR A 57 -25.84 -15.22 -7.38
C THR A 57 -26.28 -15.97 -8.64
N SER A 58 -27.44 -15.67 -9.23
CA SER A 58 -27.95 -16.34 -10.43
C SER A 58 -27.06 -16.13 -11.67
N HIS A 59 -26.30 -15.05 -11.69
CA HIS A 59 -25.36 -14.70 -12.77
C HIS A 59 -23.88 -14.93 -12.42
N GLY A 60 -23.59 -15.67 -11.35
CA GLY A 60 -22.25 -15.94 -10.82
C GLY A 60 -22.05 -15.34 -9.42
N PRO A 61 -20.90 -15.60 -8.80
CA PRO A 61 -20.63 -15.07 -7.46
C PRO A 61 -20.47 -13.54 -7.49
N SER A 62 -21.08 -12.86 -6.52
CA SER A 62 -20.81 -11.44 -6.27
C SER A 62 -19.52 -11.30 -5.49
N LEU A 63 -18.77 -10.21 -5.74
CA LEU A 63 -17.50 -9.94 -5.11
C LEU A 63 -17.47 -8.52 -4.52
N ALA A 64 -17.19 -8.42 -3.21
CA ALA A 64 -16.87 -7.19 -2.53
C ALA A 64 -15.36 -7.12 -2.26
N ILE A 65 -14.73 -6.05 -2.70
CA ILE A 65 -13.29 -5.83 -2.55
C ILE A 65 -13.08 -4.60 -1.67
N GLY A 66 -12.35 -4.77 -0.58
CA GLY A 66 -11.89 -3.69 0.29
C GLY A 66 -10.42 -3.39 0.06
N GLY A 67 -10.01 -2.21 0.46
CA GLY A 67 -8.65 -1.70 0.36
C GLY A 67 -8.65 -0.19 0.16
N GLY A 68 -7.51 0.38 -0.21
CA GLY A 68 -7.38 1.81 -0.42
C GLY A 68 -7.92 2.63 0.76
N SER A 69 -8.77 3.61 0.49
CA SER A 69 -9.31 4.50 1.53
C SER A 69 -10.12 3.78 2.62
N ALA A 70 -10.73 2.63 2.35
CA ALA A 70 -11.47 1.88 3.36
C ALA A 70 -10.56 1.38 4.50
N ALA A 71 -9.31 1.02 4.18
CA ALA A 71 -8.31 0.56 5.13
C ALA A 71 -7.50 1.72 5.75
N ALA A 72 -7.62 2.94 5.22
CA ALA A 72 -6.77 4.08 5.51
C ALA A 72 -7.14 4.87 6.78
N HIS A 73 -8.11 4.40 7.53
CA HIS A 73 -8.64 5.07 8.71
C HIS A 73 -8.26 4.34 10.01
N THR A 74 -8.48 4.99 11.14
CA THR A 74 -8.21 4.40 12.47
C THR A 74 -9.08 3.18 12.80
N ASN A 75 -10.15 2.96 12.04
CA ASN A 75 -11.04 1.80 12.04
C ASN A 75 -10.92 0.95 10.76
N GLY A 76 -9.74 0.95 10.13
CA GLY A 76 -9.51 0.30 8.84
C GLY A 76 -9.81 -1.19 8.84
N LEU A 77 -9.39 -1.92 9.88
CA LEU A 77 -9.68 -3.35 10.01
C LEU A 77 -11.18 -3.62 10.13
N PHE A 78 -11.92 -2.81 10.91
CA PHE A 78 -13.38 -2.90 11.00
C PHE A 78 -14.04 -2.77 9.62
N ASN A 79 -13.62 -1.78 8.83
CA ASN A 79 -14.15 -1.57 7.48
C ASN A 79 -13.87 -2.77 6.56
N LEU A 80 -12.63 -3.29 6.58
CA LEU A 80 -12.25 -4.45 5.76
C LEU A 80 -13.02 -5.71 6.18
N GLN A 81 -13.18 -5.96 7.47
CA GLN A 81 -13.97 -7.07 7.97
C GLN A 81 -15.43 -7.00 7.50
N ALA A 82 -16.04 -5.80 7.57
CA ALA A 82 -17.41 -5.60 7.09
C ALA A 82 -17.54 -5.85 5.58
N ILE A 83 -16.57 -5.39 4.78
CA ILE A 83 -16.57 -5.57 3.32
C ILE A 83 -16.36 -7.04 2.95
N TYR A 84 -15.32 -7.68 3.46
CA TYR A 84 -14.98 -9.06 3.08
C TYR A 84 -15.97 -10.08 3.62
N SER A 85 -16.62 -9.80 4.74
CA SER A 85 -17.69 -10.66 5.29
C SER A 85 -18.90 -10.79 4.36
N LEU A 86 -19.16 -9.82 3.49
CA LEU A 86 -20.21 -9.93 2.47
C LEU A 86 -19.94 -11.10 1.52
N ASN A 87 -18.70 -11.35 1.15
CA ASN A 87 -18.35 -12.48 0.27
C ASN A 87 -18.58 -13.82 0.94
N TYR A 88 -18.28 -13.91 2.25
CA TYR A 88 -18.57 -15.10 3.04
C TYR A 88 -20.08 -15.33 3.15
N LEU A 89 -20.84 -14.26 3.44
CA LEU A 89 -22.28 -14.29 3.63
C LEU A 89 -23.05 -14.81 2.41
N VAL A 90 -22.61 -14.42 1.19
CA VAL A 90 -23.23 -14.88 -0.06
C VAL A 90 -22.57 -16.11 -0.68
N GLY A 91 -21.64 -16.73 0.05
CA GLY A 91 -20.97 -17.96 -0.35
C GLY A 91 -20.02 -17.82 -1.54
N SER A 92 -19.42 -16.63 -1.74
CA SER A 92 -18.45 -16.35 -2.81
C SER A 92 -17.01 -16.73 -2.46
N VAL A 93 -16.75 -17.25 -1.24
CA VAL A 93 -15.43 -17.70 -0.82
C VAL A 93 -15.18 -19.12 -1.33
N ASN A 94 -13.96 -19.39 -1.82
CA ASN A 94 -13.53 -20.65 -2.45
C ASN A 94 -14.36 -21.03 -3.70
N LYS A 95 -14.88 -20.06 -4.42
CA LYS A 95 -15.55 -20.25 -5.71
C LYS A 95 -14.84 -19.50 -6.83
N THR A 96 -14.83 -20.07 -8.02
CA THR A 96 -14.34 -19.38 -9.23
C THR A 96 -15.13 -18.11 -9.45
N GLY A 97 -14.43 -16.97 -9.63
CA GLY A 97 -15.03 -15.64 -9.71
C GLY A 97 -15.27 -14.97 -8.35
N GLY A 98 -14.99 -15.65 -7.24
CA GLY A 98 -15.02 -15.13 -5.88
C GLY A 98 -13.63 -14.98 -5.27
N ILE A 99 -13.53 -15.10 -3.93
CA ILE A 99 -12.26 -15.06 -3.21
C ILE A 99 -11.69 -16.48 -3.12
N ILE A 100 -10.46 -16.63 -3.59
CA ILE A 100 -9.70 -17.87 -3.49
C ILE A 100 -8.45 -17.57 -2.67
N PHE A 101 -8.23 -18.33 -1.59
CA PHE A 101 -7.02 -18.20 -0.78
C PHE A 101 -5.84 -18.88 -1.47
N ASN A 102 -4.65 -18.31 -1.30
CA ASN A 102 -3.44 -19.00 -1.70
C ASN A 102 -3.18 -20.20 -0.79
N PRO A 103 -2.54 -21.27 -1.26
CA PRO A 103 -2.01 -22.31 -0.39
C PRO A 103 -0.92 -21.73 0.52
N HIS A 104 -0.56 -22.44 1.58
CA HIS A 104 0.51 -22.02 2.48
C HIS A 104 1.82 -21.84 1.71
N LEU A 105 2.51 -20.74 2.02
CA LEU A 105 3.82 -20.45 1.47
C LEU A 105 4.82 -21.55 1.85
N ARG A 106 5.59 -22.02 0.86
CA ARG A 106 6.57 -23.09 1.06
C ARG A 106 7.91 -22.58 1.61
N LEU A 107 8.20 -21.31 1.45
CA LEU A 107 9.35 -20.65 2.05
C LEU A 107 8.85 -19.61 3.05
N THR A 108 9.65 -19.38 4.09
CA THR A 108 9.34 -18.34 5.07
C THR A 108 9.45 -16.96 4.43
N GLN A 109 8.41 -16.17 4.57
CA GLN A 109 8.43 -14.75 4.21
C GLN A 109 8.46 -13.89 5.47
N VAL A 110 9.13 -12.76 5.37
CA VAL A 110 9.08 -11.72 6.40
C VAL A 110 7.93 -10.78 6.06
N THR A 111 7.02 -10.57 7.00
CA THR A 111 5.93 -9.59 6.86
C THR A 111 6.43 -8.20 7.23
N GLY A 112 5.92 -7.17 6.55
CA GLY A 112 6.22 -5.78 6.89
C GLY A 112 5.73 -5.42 8.31
N SER A 113 6.48 -4.58 8.99
CA SER A 113 6.13 -4.09 10.33
C SER A 113 5.13 -2.94 10.23
N PRO A 114 4.07 -2.92 11.06
CA PRO A 114 3.13 -1.79 11.12
C PRO A 114 3.80 -0.55 11.74
N LEU A 115 3.15 0.61 11.63
CA LEU A 115 3.65 1.87 12.18
C LEU A 115 3.95 1.78 13.68
N ALA A 116 3.13 1.04 14.43
CA ALA A 116 3.33 0.84 15.86
C ALA A 116 4.70 0.21 16.22
N GLU A 117 5.25 -0.63 15.35
CA GLU A 117 6.60 -1.19 15.54
C GLU A 117 7.69 -0.16 15.17
N TRP A 118 7.45 0.68 14.17
CA TRP A 118 8.34 1.79 13.85
C TRP A 118 8.41 2.82 14.98
N GLU A 119 7.28 3.14 15.63
CA GLU A 119 7.29 4.01 16.83
C GLU A 119 8.18 3.44 17.93
N LYS A 120 8.04 2.14 18.24
CA LYS A 120 8.90 1.46 19.23
C LYS A 120 10.38 1.49 18.83
N ALA A 121 10.67 1.32 17.53
CA ALA A 121 12.03 1.40 17.03
C ALA A 121 12.60 2.82 17.20
N VAL A 122 11.82 3.85 16.85
CA VAL A 122 12.22 5.26 17.04
C VAL A 122 12.45 5.59 18.51
N GLU A 123 11.57 5.13 19.41
CA GLU A 123 11.77 5.26 20.86
C GLU A 123 13.03 4.51 21.33
N GLY A 124 13.25 3.29 20.83
CA GLY A 124 14.44 2.50 21.14
C GLY A 124 15.74 3.18 20.71
N MET A 125 15.73 3.89 19.57
CA MET A 125 16.89 4.72 19.14
C MET A 125 17.07 5.93 20.07
N ARG A 126 16.00 6.63 20.42
CA ARG A 126 16.07 7.78 21.36
C ARG A 126 16.59 7.40 22.73
N ASP A 127 16.16 6.25 23.24
CA ASP A 127 16.56 5.72 24.54
C ASP A 127 17.97 5.08 24.52
N GLY A 128 18.63 5.01 23.36
CA GLY A 128 19.92 4.36 23.19
C GLY A 128 19.87 2.83 23.36
N LYS A 129 18.70 2.21 23.27
CA LYS A 129 18.53 0.75 23.26
C LYS A 129 18.91 0.14 21.92
N ILE A 130 18.64 0.86 20.83
CA ILE A 130 19.10 0.54 19.48
C ILE A 130 20.33 1.40 19.22
N LYS A 131 21.44 0.76 18.89
CA LYS A 131 22.74 1.40 18.71
C LYS A 131 23.18 1.45 17.26
N VAL A 132 22.77 0.49 16.46
CA VAL A 132 23.17 0.35 15.06
C VAL A 132 21.92 0.17 14.21
N LEU A 133 21.83 0.92 13.13
CA LEU A 133 20.82 0.76 12.09
C LEU A 133 21.46 0.17 10.83
N LEU A 134 20.92 -0.95 10.36
CA LEU A 134 21.21 -1.49 9.04
C LEU A 134 20.01 -1.22 8.13
N THR A 135 20.20 -0.54 7.02
CA THR A 135 19.12 -0.23 6.07
C THR A 135 19.48 -0.70 4.66
N ARG A 136 18.52 -1.31 3.98
CA ARG A 136 18.63 -1.68 2.56
C ARG A 136 17.42 -1.14 1.80
N ASP A 137 17.67 -0.26 0.83
CA ASP A 137 16.66 0.32 -0.07
C ASP A 137 15.42 0.86 0.68
N ALA A 138 15.64 1.40 1.89
CA ALA A 138 14.61 1.89 2.80
C ALA A 138 14.88 3.32 3.24
N ASN A 139 14.22 4.26 2.58
CA ASN A 139 14.34 5.69 2.88
C ASN A 139 13.37 6.09 4.01
N ILE A 140 13.73 5.80 5.26
CA ILE A 140 12.88 6.03 6.43
C ILE A 140 12.70 7.52 6.79
N LEU A 141 13.64 8.37 6.42
CA LEU A 141 13.52 9.83 6.62
C LEU A 141 12.46 10.46 5.71
N HIS A 142 12.30 9.94 4.51
CA HIS A 142 11.28 10.40 3.57
C HIS A 142 9.96 9.63 3.71
N GLY A 143 10.02 8.34 3.99
CA GLY A 143 8.89 7.41 3.91
C GLY A 143 8.02 7.29 5.18
N LEU A 144 8.42 7.91 6.30
CA LEU A 144 7.64 7.91 7.54
C LEU A 144 7.07 9.30 7.85
N PRO A 145 5.95 9.40 8.60
CA PRO A 145 5.42 10.68 9.03
C PRO A 145 6.47 11.52 9.76
N GLY A 146 6.66 12.78 9.33
CA GLY A 146 7.70 13.66 9.88
C GLY A 146 7.59 13.90 11.39
N SER A 147 6.38 13.87 11.92
CA SER A 147 6.09 14.04 13.35
C SER A 147 6.60 12.89 14.24
N LEU A 148 6.96 11.74 13.68
CA LEU A 148 7.65 10.66 14.42
C LEU A 148 9.04 11.07 14.90
N GLY A 149 9.67 12.08 14.25
CA GLY A 149 10.97 12.58 14.64
C GLY A 149 12.11 11.58 14.42
N VAL A 150 12.05 10.82 13.32
CA VAL A 150 13.08 9.84 12.92
C VAL A 150 14.45 10.51 12.82
N GLU A 151 14.56 11.70 12.21
CA GLU A 151 15.83 12.43 12.07
C GLU A 151 16.52 12.66 13.41
N SER A 152 15.78 13.06 14.44
CA SER A 152 16.34 13.26 15.77
C SER A 152 16.73 11.95 16.45
N ALA A 153 16.03 10.85 16.17
CA ALA A 153 16.34 9.54 16.72
C ALA A 153 17.61 8.93 16.11
N LEU A 154 17.83 9.12 14.80
CA LEU A 154 19.04 8.64 14.11
C LEU A 154 20.33 9.22 14.71
N LYS A 155 20.29 10.47 15.21
CA LYS A 155 21.45 11.13 15.84
C LYS A 155 21.91 10.48 17.14
N ASN A 156 21.12 9.58 17.73
CA ASN A 156 21.49 8.83 18.94
C ASN A 156 22.07 7.45 18.64
N LEU A 157 22.17 7.07 17.38
CA LEU A 157 22.79 5.81 16.98
C LEU A 157 24.32 5.91 17.03
N ASP A 158 24.97 4.81 17.36
CA ASP A 158 26.43 4.69 17.30
C ASP A 158 26.90 4.50 15.84
N ALA A 159 26.08 3.90 14.98
CA ALA A 159 26.38 3.73 13.56
C ALA A 159 25.11 3.50 12.70
N ILE A 160 25.16 4.04 11.49
CA ILE A 160 24.16 3.79 10.42
C ILE A 160 24.90 3.18 9.23
N VAL A 161 24.51 1.99 8.82
CA VAL A 161 25.06 1.31 7.64
C VAL A 161 23.97 1.18 6.59
N SER A 162 24.21 1.77 5.42
CA SER A 162 23.29 1.68 4.28
C SER A 162 23.80 0.73 3.21
N PHE A 163 22.92 -0.16 2.74
CA PHE A 163 23.17 -1.06 1.61
C PHE A 163 22.45 -0.60 0.34
N SER A 164 21.95 0.64 0.34
CA SER A 164 21.27 1.21 -0.81
C SER A 164 22.25 1.53 -1.94
N SER A 165 21.83 1.30 -3.19
CA SER A 165 22.62 1.60 -4.38
C SER A 165 22.45 3.06 -4.85
N PHE A 166 21.53 3.80 -4.25
CA PHE A 166 21.27 5.22 -4.53
C PHE A 166 21.33 6.03 -3.24
N LEU A 167 21.86 7.25 -3.36
CA LEU A 167 21.97 8.19 -2.25
C LEU A 167 20.61 8.86 -2.03
N ASP A 168 19.80 8.29 -1.13
CA ASP A 168 18.57 8.88 -0.62
C ASP A 168 18.81 9.63 0.70
N GLU A 169 17.77 10.23 1.31
CA GLU A 169 17.87 10.99 2.54
C GLU A 169 18.44 10.18 3.70
N THR A 170 18.03 8.92 3.84
CA THR A 170 18.51 8.04 4.91
C THR A 170 19.94 7.58 4.65
N THR A 171 20.26 7.26 3.41
CA THR A 171 21.63 6.86 3.00
C THR A 171 22.61 8.02 3.13
N ALA A 172 22.14 9.27 2.95
CA ALA A 172 22.99 10.45 3.14
C ALA A 172 23.43 10.67 4.61
N GLU A 173 22.68 10.13 5.58
CA GLU A 173 23.01 10.15 7.01
C GLU A 173 23.85 8.95 7.45
N ALA A 174 24.18 8.02 6.54
CA ALA A 174 24.90 6.80 6.89
C ALA A 174 26.40 7.04 7.13
N ASP A 175 26.95 6.44 8.18
CA ASP A 175 28.38 6.42 8.47
C ASP A 175 29.16 5.52 7.51
N LEU A 176 28.49 4.48 6.98
CA LEU A 176 29.06 3.53 6.03
C LEU A 176 28.05 3.16 4.96
N ILE A 177 28.44 3.30 3.70
CA ILE A 177 27.63 2.89 2.56
C ILE A 177 28.31 1.71 1.87
N LEU A 178 27.58 0.59 1.79
CA LEU A 178 27.98 -0.66 1.14
C LEU A 178 26.98 -0.98 0.04
N PRO A 179 27.11 -0.40 -1.16
CA PRO A 179 26.06 -0.52 -2.18
C PRO A 179 25.83 -1.96 -2.63
N GLY A 180 24.55 -2.38 -2.58
CA GLY A 180 24.10 -3.70 -2.96
C GLY A 180 24.10 -3.89 -4.48
N HIS A 181 24.08 -5.15 -4.92
CA HIS A 181 23.84 -5.52 -6.31
C HIS A 181 22.43 -5.10 -6.73
N THR A 182 22.25 -4.83 -8.01
CA THR A 182 20.93 -4.69 -8.62
C THR A 182 20.30 -6.07 -8.85
N THR A 183 18.99 -6.09 -9.11
CA THR A 183 18.23 -7.33 -9.30
C THR A 183 18.83 -8.27 -10.35
N LEU A 184 19.40 -7.75 -11.44
CA LEU A 184 20.00 -8.60 -12.49
C LEU A 184 21.41 -9.12 -12.15
N GLU A 185 22.01 -8.66 -11.08
CA GLU A 185 23.38 -8.95 -10.66
C GLU A 185 23.43 -9.92 -9.47
N GLU A 186 22.30 -10.24 -8.84
CA GLU A 186 22.30 -11.05 -7.61
C GLU A 186 21.41 -12.29 -7.66
N TRP A 187 21.65 -13.22 -6.72
CA TRP A 187 20.81 -14.37 -6.44
C TRP A 187 19.63 -13.95 -5.55
N GLY A 188 18.44 -14.46 -5.88
CA GLY A 188 17.25 -14.19 -5.11
C GLY A 188 16.18 -15.28 -5.27
N SER A 189 15.17 -15.21 -4.43
CA SER A 189 13.95 -16.00 -4.55
C SER A 189 12.75 -15.17 -4.15
N ASP A 190 11.61 -15.50 -4.72
CA ASP A 190 10.34 -14.89 -4.38
C ASP A 190 9.24 -15.94 -4.30
N THR A 191 8.33 -15.74 -3.37
CA THR A 191 7.10 -16.52 -3.24
C THR A 191 5.94 -15.53 -3.32
N PRO A 192 5.26 -15.41 -4.47
CA PRO A 192 4.27 -14.37 -4.70
C PRO A 192 3.07 -14.50 -3.76
N ASP A 193 2.70 -13.38 -3.13
CA ASP A 193 1.50 -13.24 -2.33
C ASP A 193 0.88 -11.84 -2.58
N PRO A 194 -0.29 -11.72 -3.24
CA PRO A 194 -1.14 -12.80 -3.75
C PRO A 194 -0.49 -13.62 -4.87
N GLY A 195 -0.70 -14.92 -4.83
CA GLY A 195 -0.12 -15.88 -5.76
C GLY A 195 -1.10 -16.34 -6.85
N PRO A 196 -0.66 -17.29 -7.70
CA PRO A 196 -1.46 -17.80 -8.81
C PRO A 196 -2.52 -18.84 -8.39
N GLY A 197 -2.79 -19.02 -7.09
CA GLY A 197 -3.72 -20.00 -6.55
C GLY A 197 -3.12 -21.42 -6.38
N TYR A 198 -1.81 -21.55 -6.50
CA TYR A 198 -1.05 -22.75 -6.19
C TYR A 198 0.36 -22.37 -5.70
N SER A 199 1.01 -23.27 -4.98
CA SER A 199 2.36 -23.03 -4.45
C SER A 199 3.36 -22.75 -5.56
N THR A 200 4.06 -21.62 -5.45
CA THR A 200 5.08 -21.18 -6.40
C THR A 200 6.27 -20.61 -5.65
N VAL A 201 7.48 -20.95 -6.11
CA VAL A 201 8.74 -20.33 -5.67
C VAL A 201 9.52 -19.96 -6.93
N ALA A 202 9.68 -18.68 -7.16
CA ALA A 202 10.52 -18.16 -8.23
C ALA A 202 11.98 -18.11 -7.79
N LEU A 203 12.91 -18.35 -8.70
CA LEU A 203 14.35 -18.20 -8.49
C LEU A 203 14.91 -17.19 -9.48
N GLN A 204 15.71 -16.30 -8.95
CA GLN A 204 16.49 -15.33 -9.70
C GLN A 204 17.95 -15.73 -9.67
N GLN A 205 18.57 -15.68 -10.82
CA GLN A 205 20.00 -15.89 -11.02
C GLN A 205 20.61 -14.60 -11.55
N PRO A 206 21.87 -14.24 -11.21
CA PRO A 206 22.56 -13.17 -11.87
C PRO A 206 22.69 -13.47 -13.37
N VAL A 207 22.26 -12.51 -14.20
CA VAL A 207 22.30 -12.61 -15.67
C VAL A 207 23.33 -11.66 -16.28
N VAL A 208 23.86 -10.75 -15.49
CA VAL A 208 24.94 -9.83 -15.82
C VAL A 208 25.97 -9.81 -14.70
N VAL A 209 27.20 -9.44 -15.02
CA VAL A 209 28.21 -9.10 -14.02
C VAL A 209 27.94 -7.74 -13.41
N PRO A 210 28.32 -7.47 -12.17
CA PRO A 210 28.15 -6.16 -11.56
C PRO A 210 28.80 -5.05 -12.40
N PHE A 211 28.03 -4.03 -12.71
CA PHE A 211 28.48 -2.92 -13.55
C PHE A 211 29.45 -1.99 -12.80
N VAL A 212 29.26 -1.85 -11.48
CA VAL A 212 30.09 -1.02 -10.60
C VAL A 212 30.54 -1.84 -9.39
N ASN A 213 31.36 -1.27 -8.53
CA ASN A 213 31.88 -1.96 -7.34
C ASN A 213 30.79 -2.11 -6.27
N THR A 214 29.92 -3.08 -6.47
CA THR A 214 28.85 -3.47 -5.54
C THR A 214 29.10 -4.88 -5.00
N ARG A 215 28.35 -5.31 -3.99
CA ARG A 215 28.36 -6.66 -3.45
C ARG A 215 26.97 -7.07 -2.98
N SER A 216 26.63 -8.35 -3.12
CA SER A 216 25.36 -8.88 -2.63
C SER A 216 25.17 -8.59 -1.14
N PHE A 217 24.01 -8.05 -0.77
CA PHE A 217 23.65 -7.79 0.62
C PHE A 217 23.76 -9.05 1.50
N GLY A 218 23.24 -10.18 1.01
CA GLY A 218 23.33 -11.46 1.73
C GLY A 218 24.76 -11.90 1.96
N ASP A 219 25.64 -11.75 0.97
CA ASP A 219 27.05 -12.15 1.09
C ASP A 219 27.82 -11.26 2.10
N ILE A 220 27.49 -9.96 2.16
CA ILE A 220 28.05 -9.05 3.15
C ILE A 220 27.66 -9.51 4.56
N LEU A 221 26.37 -9.80 4.79
CA LEU A 221 25.88 -10.25 6.09
C LEU A 221 26.48 -11.60 6.50
N LEU A 222 26.51 -12.59 5.59
CA LEU A 222 27.12 -13.91 5.84
C LEU A 222 28.62 -13.78 6.17
N GLY A 223 29.34 -12.96 5.40
CA GLY A 223 30.74 -12.68 5.63
C GLY A 223 31.01 -12.01 6.98
N THR A 224 30.17 -11.04 7.34
CA THR A 224 30.26 -10.34 8.63
C THR A 224 29.97 -11.28 9.80
N ALA A 225 28.92 -12.10 9.71
CA ALA A 225 28.57 -13.09 10.72
C ALA A 225 29.75 -14.07 10.99
N ARG A 226 30.36 -14.58 9.92
CA ARG A 226 31.57 -15.43 10.05
C ARG A 226 32.74 -14.71 10.71
N SER A 227 33.01 -13.47 10.32
CA SER A 227 34.10 -12.68 10.89
C SER A 227 33.89 -12.39 12.37
N LEU A 228 32.64 -12.27 12.82
CA LEU A 228 32.30 -12.10 14.23
C LEU A 228 32.15 -13.41 15.00
N GLY A 229 32.34 -14.55 14.36
CA GLY A 229 32.18 -15.86 14.99
C GLY A 229 30.73 -16.18 15.40
N LEU A 230 29.74 -15.55 14.75
CA LEU A 230 28.33 -15.77 15.05
C LEU A 230 27.91 -17.13 14.46
N ASN A 231 27.59 -18.08 15.33
CA ASN A 231 27.06 -19.38 14.92
C ASN A 231 25.56 -19.40 15.09
N ALA A 232 24.87 -18.80 14.12
CA ALA A 232 23.40 -18.64 14.11
C ALA A 232 22.67 -19.64 13.19
N GLY A 233 23.34 -20.75 12.81
CA GLY A 233 22.78 -21.73 11.87
C GLY A 233 22.69 -21.23 10.41
N ILE A 234 23.43 -20.15 10.10
CA ILE A 234 23.49 -19.51 8.77
C ILE A 234 24.93 -19.57 8.19
N ASP A 235 25.64 -20.65 8.45
CA ASP A 235 27.03 -20.83 8.00
C ASP A 235 27.07 -21.27 6.51
N TYR A 236 26.63 -20.37 5.62
CA TYR A 236 26.74 -20.56 4.18
C TYR A 236 27.91 -19.75 3.61
N PRO A 237 28.63 -20.26 2.61
CA PRO A 237 29.75 -19.54 1.99
C PRO A 237 29.28 -18.26 1.26
N ASP A 238 28.09 -18.29 0.68
CA ASP A 238 27.47 -17.20 -0.05
C ASP A 238 25.94 -17.36 -0.12
N MET A 239 25.27 -16.35 -0.67
CA MET A 239 23.81 -16.32 -0.80
C MET A 239 23.29 -17.38 -1.77
N ARG A 240 24.08 -17.78 -2.77
CA ARG A 240 23.70 -18.87 -3.70
C ARG A 240 23.52 -20.18 -2.94
N GLU A 241 24.47 -20.54 -2.08
CA GLU A 241 24.39 -21.78 -1.30
C GLU A 241 23.28 -21.73 -0.23
N ALA A 242 23.03 -20.55 0.36
CA ALA A 242 21.90 -20.36 1.24
C ALA A 242 20.57 -20.59 0.54
N LEU A 243 20.39 -20.01 -0.65
CA LEU A 243 19.20 -20.23 -1.49
C LEU A 243 19.07 -21.68 -1.93
N ARG A 244 20.17 -22.27 -2.37
CA ARG A 244 20.22 -23.68 -2.78
C ARG A 244 19.72 -24.58 -1.66
N ASP A 245 20.22 -24.38 -0.44
CA ASP A 245 19.81 -25.20 0.70
C ASP A 245 18.35 -24.97 1.11
N SER A 246 17.84 -23.74 1.01
CA SER A 246 16.44 -23.43 1.27
C SER A 246 15.46 -24.18 0.36
N MET A 247 15.90 -24.67 -0.79
CA MET A 247 15.09 -25.43 -1.73
C MET A 247 15.01 -26.94 -1.44
N ARG A 248 15.81 -27.47 -0.47
CA ARG A 248 15.79 -28.90 -0.12
C ARG A 248 14.43 -29.43 0.34
N PRO A 249 13.68 -28.69 1.19
CA PRO A 249 12.36 -29.15 1.58
C PRO A 249 11.42 -29.35 0.38
N LEU A 250 11.52 -28.53 -0.67
CA LEU A 250 10.70 -28.67 -1.87
C LEU A 250 11.02 -29.96 -2.64
N GLN A 251 12.30 -30.30 -2.78
CA GLN A 251 12.72 -31.58 -3.39
C GLN A 251 12.16 -32.77 -2.62
N GLN A 252 12.20 -32.70 -1.28
CA GLN A 252 11.74 -33.80 -0.41
C GLN A 252 10.22 -34.04 -0.49
N THR A 253 9.43 -33.05 -0.94
CA THR A 253 7.98 -33.24 -1.14
C THR A 253 7.66 -34.27 -2.23
N GLY A 254 8.55 -34.47 -3.18
CA GLY A 254 8.37 -35.39 -4.32
C GLY A 254 7.27 -34.93 -5.31
N VAL A 255 6.72 -33.73 -5.17
CA VAL A 255 5.64 -33.17 -6.01
C VAL A 255 6.10 -31.92 -6.76
N GLY A 256 5.23 -31.32 -7.54
CA GLY A 256 5.45 -30.08 -8.26
C GLY A 256 6.07 -30.23 -9.64
N SER A 257 6.46 -29.08 -10.21
CA SER A 257 6.92 -28.94 -11.59
C SER A 257 8.29 -29.58 -11.86
N VAL A 258 9.07 -29.79 -10.79
CA VAL A 258 10.38 -30.45 -10.87
C VAL A 258 10.41 -31.59 -9.87
N ARG A 259 10.59 -32.83 -10.41
CA ARG A 259 10.73 -34.06 -9.61
C ARG A 259 12.01 -34.75 -10.06
N ARG A 260 12.96 -34.85 -9.17
CA ARG A 260 14.26 -35.49 -9.45
C ARG A 260 14.72 -36.29 -8.23
N PRO A 261 15.38 -37.44 -8.45
CA PRO A 261 15.81 -38.33 -7.36
C PRO A 261 16.90 -37.68 -6.52
N THR A 262 17.81 -36.94 -7.14
CA THR A 262 18.89 -36.26 -6.44
C THR A 262 18.61 -34.77 -6.29
N PHE A 263 19.13 -34.20 -5.23
CA PHE A 263 18.97 -32.74 -4.99
C PHE A 263 19.71 -31.93 -6.07
N GLU A 264 20.83 -32.40 -6.55
CA GLU A 264 21.62 -31.72 -7.60
C GLU A 264 20.82 -31.59 -8.91
N GLU A 265 20.20 -32.69 -9.36
CA GLU A 265 19.35 -32.67 -10.54
C GLU A 265 18.10 -31.82 -10.35
N PHE A 266 17.53 -31.84 -9.13
CA PHE A 266 16.39 -30.98 -8.76
C PHE A 266 16.78 -29.51 -8.83
N TRP A 267 17.89 -29.11 -8.20
CA TRP A 267 18.39 -27.74 -8.21
C TRP A 267 18.65 -27.24 -9.64
N ASN A 268 19.44 -27.97 -10.42
CA ASN A 268 19.77 -27.58 -11.78
C ASN A 268 18.52 -27.45 -12.67
N ARG A 269 17.54 -28.34 -12.51
CA ARG A 269 16.31 -28.28 -13.28
C ARG A 269 15.40 -27.12 -12.82
N THR A 270 15.37 -26.82 -11.54
CA THR A 270 14.62 -25.68 -10.99
C THR A 270 15.19 -24.36 -11.51
N LEU A 271 16.52 -24.22 -11.52
CA LEU A 271 17.19 -23.06 -12.13
C LEU A 271 16.85 -22.89 -13.61
N GLN A 272 16.92 -23.98 -14.40
CA GLN A 272 16.57 -23.94 -15.83
C GLN A 272 15.13 -23.49 -16.09
N ARG A 273 14.22 -23.73 -15.15
CA ARG A 273 12.80 -23.36 -15.26
C ARG A 273 12.49 -21.99 -14.64
N GLY A 274 13.45 -21.37 -13.98
CA GLY A 274 13.26 -20.11 -13.24
C GLY A 274 12.48 -20.26 -11.93
N GLY A 275 12.26 -21.52 -11.46
CA GLY A 275 11.55 -21.76 -10.20
C GLY A 275 10.89 -23.15 -10.14
N TRP A 276 10.15 -23.32 -9.04
CA TRP A 276 9.36 -24.51 -8.75
C TRP A 276 7.91 -24.09 -8.46
N TRP A 277 6.94 -24.89 -8.93
CA TRP A 277 5.51 -24.69 -8.62
C TRP A 277 4.79 -26.02 -8.57
N ASP A 278 3.70 -26.07 -7.82
CA ASP A 278 2.85 -27.25 -7.69
C ASP A 278 1.37 -26.89 -7.97
N THR A 279 0.92 -27.12 -9.19
CA THR A 279 -0.46 -26.88 -9.61
C THR A 279 -1.48 -27.82 -8.97
N SER A 280 -1.04 -28.89 -8.29
CA SER A 280 -1.88 -29.79 -7.52
C SER A 280 -2.13 -29.32 -6.10
N ASP A 281 -1.26 -28.45 -5.59
CA ASP A 281 -1.39 -27.81 -4.27
C ASP A 281 -2.47 -26.72 -4.35
N LYS A 282 -3.67 -27.09 -3.99
CA LYS A 282 -4.84 -26.21 -4.00
C LYS A 282 -5.02 -25.55 -2.63
N PRO A 283 -5.58 -24.34 -2.61
CA PRO A 283 -6.02 -23.75 -1.36
C PRO A 283 -6.89 -24.69 -0.57
N SER A 284 -6.85 -24.61 0.76
CA SER A 284 -7.75 -25.38 1.62
C SER A 284 -9.20 -25.17 1.16
N SER A 285 -9.92 -26.28 0.91
CA SER A 285 -11.35 -26.22 0.62
C SER A 285 -12.18 -25.74 1.82
N LYS A 286 -11.60 -25.73 3.01
CA LYS A 286 -12.21 -25.16 4.20
C LYS A 286 -11.97 -23.66 4.22
N SER A 287 -13.03 -22.89 4.02
CA SER A 287 -13.00 -21.45 4.30
C SER A 287 -12.62 -21.23 5.77
N PRO A 288 -11.69 -20.34 6.06
CA PRO A 288 -11.49 -19.94 7.46
C PRO A 288 -12.81 -19.38 7.99
N LYS A 289 -13.17 -19.81 9.19
CA LYS A 289 -14.37 -19.30 9.85
C LYS A 289 -14.11 -17.86 10.29
N PRO A 290 -14.92 -16.89 9.84
CA PRO A 290 -14.72 -15.50 10.24
C PRO A 290 -15.09 -15.31 11.71
N SER A 291 -14.52 -14.29 12.33
CA SER A 291 -15.02 -13.80 13.62
C SER A 291 -16.40 -13.17 13.43
N PRO A 292 -17.28 -13.20 14.46
CA PRO A 292 -18.52 -12.45 14.41
C PRO A 292 -18.29 -10.97 14.12
N LEU A 293 -19.19 -10.39 13.32
CA LEU A 293 -19.14 -8.95 13.04
C LEU A 293 -19.41 -8.15 14.32
N PRO A 294 -18.78 -6.98 14.46
CA PRO A 294 -19.12 -6.05 15.53
C PRO A 294 -20.60 -5.66 15.46
N THR A 295 -21.25 -5.58 16.61
CA THR A 295 -22.68 -5.21 16.73
C THR A 295 -22.90 -3.69 16.68
N THR A 296 -21.84 -2.92 16.87
CA THR A 296 -21.84 -1.43 16.83
C THR A 296 -20.81 -0.94 15.83
N GLY A 297 -21.13 0.16 15.15
CA GLY A 297 -20.18 0.82 14.25
C GLY A 297 -19.01 1.43 15.04
N GLU A 298 -17.82 1.31 14.49
CA GLU A 298 -16.63 2.02 14.95
C GLU A 298 -16.40 3.25 14.06
N ALA A 299 -16.48 4.45 14.64
CA ALA A 299 -16.25 5.67 13.89
C ALA A 299 -14.75 5.95 13.74
N PRO A 300 -14.29 6.42 12.57
CA PRO A 300 -12.90 6.83 12.40
C PRO A 300 -12.61 8.09 13.23
N VAL A 301 -11.41 8.16 13.77
CA VAL A 301 -10.89 9.36 14.45
C VAL A 301 -10.02 10.14 13.47
N PHE A 302 -10.23 11.46 13.43
CA PHE A 302 -9.46 12.37 12.58
C PHE A 302 -8.72 13.38 13.45
N ASN A 303 -7.44 13.57 13.20
CA ASN A 303 -6.64 14.57 13.87
C ASN A 303 -6.72 15.92 13.18
N GLY A 304 -6.90 16.96 13.99
CA GLY A 304 -7.20 18.34 13.60
C GLY A 304 -8.67 18.72 13.86
N LYS A 305 -8.87 19.84 14.56
CA LYS A 305 -10.22 20.37 14.79
C LYS A 305 -10.81 20.84 13.46
N SER A 306 -12.06 20.50 13.18
CA SER A 306 -12.72 20.85 11.91
C SER A 306 -12.88 22.36 11.70
N SER A 307 -12.88 23.17 12.79
CA SER A 307 -12.87 24.62 12.71
C SER A 307 -11.57 25.17 12.12
N ASP A 308 -10.45 24.53 12.39
CA ASP A 308 -9.12 25.01 12.03
C ASP A 308 -8.59 24.30 10.77
N TYR A 309 -8.97 23.02 10.58
CA TYR A 309 -8.60 22.13 9.48
C TYR A 309 -9.86 21.52 8.86
N PRO A 310 -10.53 22.25 7.94
CA PRO A 310 -11.86 21.85 7.44
C PRO A 310 -11.85 20.67 6.45
N PHE A 311 -10.69 20.31 5.88
CA PHE A 311 -10.59 19.29 4.82
C PHE A 311 -9.96 18.01 5.32
N TYR A 312 -10.34 16.88 4.69
CA TYR A 312 -9.70 15.59 4.87
C TYR A 312 -8.55 15.44 3.87
N LEU A 313 -7.37 15.11 4.37
CA LEU A 313 -6.22 14.80 3.51
C LEU A 313 -6.32 13.37 3.00
N ALA A 314 -6.24 13.20 1.70
CA ALA A 314 -6.16 11.92 1.02
C ALA A 314 -4.84 11.82 0.24
N PRO A 315 -3.75 11.38 0.88
CA PRO A 315 -2.53 11.05 0.14
C PRO A 315 -2.81 9.82 -0.74
N PHE A 316 -2.22 9.78 -1.94
CA PHE A 316 -2.33 8.63 -2.82
C PHE A 316 -1.00 8.36 -3.52
N GLU A 317 -0.74 7.08 -3.83
CA GLU A 317 0.47 6.70 -4.51
C GLU A 317 0.50 7.22 -5.95
N SER A 318 1.68 7.70 -6.37
CA SER A 318 1.91 8.00 -7.77
C SER A 318 1.83 6.71 -8.59
N HIS A 319 1.09 6.74 -9.69
CA HIS A 319 0.95 5.57 -10.56
C HIS A 319 2.30 5.08 -11.13
N SER A 320 3.21 6.00 -11.43
CA SER A 320 4.53 5.68 -12.00
C SER A 320 5.60 5.40 -10.94
N MET A 321 5.57 6.12 -9.81
CA MET A 321 6.67 6.11 -8.83
C MET A 321 6.29 5.49 -7.47
N GLY A 322 5.06 4.99 -7.32
CA GLY A 322 4.56 4.43 -6.07
C GLY A 322 4.57 5.45 -4.94
N SER A 323 5.05 5.07 -3.78
CA SER A 323 5.20 5.93 -2.60
C SER A 323 6.53 6.71 -2.57
N GLY A 324 7.34 6.67 -3.64
CA GLY A 324 8.56 7.46 -3.80
C GLY A 324 9.84 6.66 -4.03
N GLN A 325 9.83 5.36 -3.81
CA GLN A 325 11.01 4.50 -3.98
C GLN A 325 11.59 4.48 -5.40
N LEU A 326 10.81 4.89 -6.42
CA LEU A 326 11.22 4.95 -7.82
C LEU A 326 11.47 6.38 -8.34
N SER A 327 11.41 7.39 -7.47
CA SER A 327 11.49 8.80 -7.86
C SER A 327 12.82 9.23 -8.45
N HIS A 328 13.89 8.46 -8.22
CA HIS A 328 15.22 8.70 -8.79
C HIS A 328 15.30 8.37 -10.29
N LEU A 329 14.29 7.73 -10.87
CA LEU A 329 14.28 7.29 -12.27
C LEU A 329 13.67 8.37 -13.20
N PRO A 330 14.44 8.98 -14.10
CA PRO A 330 13.96 10.11 -14.91
C PRO A 330 12.79 9.75 -15.83
N TRP A 331 12.77 8.54 -16.37
CA TRP A 331 11.65 8.09 -17.22
C TRP A 331 10.34 7.93 -16.45
N LEU A 332 10.38 7.59 -15.16
CA LEU A 332 9.18 7.53 -14.32
C LEU A 332 8.73 8.92 -13.88
N GLN A 333 9.66 9.84 -13.65
CA GLN A 333 9.35 11.26 -13.45
C GLN A 333 8.66 11.88 -14.67
N ALA A 334 9.05 11.47 -15.87
CA ALA A 334 8.48 11.94 -17.13
C ALA A 334 7.17 11.20 -17.52
N THR A 335 6.85 10.07 -16.87
CA THR A 335 5.61 9.34 -17.11
C THR A 335 4.43 10.12 -16.54
N PRO A 336 3.45 10.52 -17.38
CA PRO A 336 2.33 11.31 -16.92
C PRO A 336 1.39 10.51 -16.01
N ASP A 337 0.82 11.18 -15.02
CA ASP A 337 -0.30 10.64 -14.26
C ASP A 337 -1.47 10.34 -15.22
N PRO A 338 -2.12 9.17 -15.11
CA PRO A 338 -3.11 8.74 -16.11
C PRO A 338 -4.39 9.56 -16.12
N ILE A 339 -4.68 10.33 -15.07
CA ILE A 339 -5.90 11.15 -14.97
C ILE A 339 -5.59 12.62 -15.22
N THR A 340 -4.56 13.16 -14.57
CA THR A 340 -4.24 14.59 -14.62
C THR A 340 -3.22 14.94 -15.70
N THR A 341 -2.50 13.96 -16.23
CA THR A 341 -1.35 14.07 -17.13
C THR A 341 -0.16 14.88 -16.58
N VAL A 342 -0.17 15.15 -15.27
CA VAL A 342 0.89 15.87 -14.57
C VAL A 342 2.15 15.04 -14.48
N THR A 343 3.30 15.71 -14.59
CA THR A 343 4.64 15.12 -14.48
C THR A 343 5.53 16.01 -13.62
N TRP A 344 6.59 15.45 -13.01
CA TRP A 344 7.72 16.14 -12.39
C TRP A 344 7.44 16.93 -11.10
N ILE A 345 6.21 17.13 -10.68
CA ILE A 345 5.86 17.95 -9.50
C ILE A 345 4.85 17.28 -8.59
N THR A 346 4.71 17.80 -7.35
CA THR A 346 3.54 17.57 -6.51
C THR A 346 2.44 18.54 -6.90
N TRP A 347 1.16 18.13 -6.81
CA TRP A 347 -0.01 18.99 -6.99
C TRP A 347 -1.06 18.71 -5.92
N VAL A 348 -1.99 19.63 -5.76
CA VAL A 348 -3.13 19.48 -4.84
C VAL A 348 -4.40 19.35 -5.67
N GLU A 349 -5.10 18.25 -5.53
CA GLU A 349 -6.41 18.05 -6.17
C GLU A 349 -7.54 18.55 -5.27
N ILE A 350 -8.35 19.43 -5.83
CA ILE A 350 -9.53 19.98 -5.13
C ILE A 350 -10.76 19.99 -6.03
N ASN A 351 -11.93 19.82 -5.40
CA ASN A 351 -13.22 19.93 -6.09
C ASN A 351 -13.46 21.38 -6.59
N PRO A 352 -14.10 21.60 -7.75
CA PRO A 352 -14.44 22.94 -8.26
C PRO A 352 -15.19 23.81 -7.26
N LYS A 353 -16.20 23.26 -6.57
CA LYS A 353 -16.96 24.00 -5.52
C LYS A 353 -16.08 24.43 -4.36
N THR A 354 -15.13 23.59 -3.96
CA THR A 354 -14.14 23.93 -2.93
C THR A 354 -13.22 25.03 -3.41
N ALA A 355 -12.75 24.96 -4.66
CA ALA A 355 -11.93 25.99 -5.28
C ALA A 355 -12.64 27.35 -5.31
N ASP A 356 -13.90 27.38 -5.74
CA ASP A 356 -14.74 28.60 -5.77
C ASP A 356 -14.91 29.19 -4.38
N ASN A 357 -15.23 28.39 -3.37
CA ASN A 357 -15.42 28.83 -1.99
C ASN A 357 -14.12 29.41 -1.38
N LEU A 358 -12.97 28.90 -1.76
CA LEU A 358 -11.66 29.40 -1.31
C LEU A 358 -11.13 30.53 -2.20
N GLY A 359 -11.78 30.86 -3.30
CA GLY A 359 -11.28 31.80 -4.31
C GLY A 359 -9.96 31.34 -4.94
N VAL A 360 -9.76 30.03 -5.07
CA VAL A 360 -8.57 29.40 -5.64
C VAL A 360 -8.87 28.99 -7.07
N LYS A 361 -7.92 29.18 -7.96
CA LYS A 361 -8.02 28.83 -9.39
C LYS A 361 -6.97 27.78 -9.75
N GLN A 362 -7.16 27.16 -10.91
CA GLN A 362 -6.18 26.28 -11.53
C GLN A 362 -4.79 26.94 -11.51
N GLU A 363 -3.75 26.17 -11.08
CA GLU A 363 -2.36 26.62 -11.03
C GLU A 363 -2.04 27.70 -9.97
N ASP A 364 -3.00 28.12 -9.14
CA ASP A 364 -2.69 28.93 -7.95
C ASP A 364 -1.82 28.09 -7.01
N ILE A 365 -0.79 28.71 -6.42
CA ILE A 365 0.03 28.05 -5.39
C ILE A 365 -0.66 28.20 -4.04
N VAL A 366 -0.76 27.08 -3.34
CA VAL A 366 -1.27 27.01 -1.96
C VAL A 366 -0.24 26.41 -1.01
N SER A 367 -0.36 26.74 0.26
CA SER A 367 0.26 25.97 1.34
C SER A 367 -0.79 25.04 1.92
N VAL A 368 -0.40 23.80 2.22
CA VAL A 368 -1.22 22.80 2.90
C VAL A 368 -0.68 22.62 4.31
N GLU A 369 -1.55 22.75 5.32
CA GLU A 369 -1.17 22.71 6.72
C GLU A 369 -2.08 21.75 7.49
N SER A 370 -1.48 20.90 8.31
CA SER A 370 -2.13 20.06 9.31
C SER A 370 -1.77 20.51 10.71
N SER A 371 -2.28 19.85 11.74
CA SER A 371 -1.90 20.10 13.14
C SER A 371 -0.43 19.76 13.47
N VAL A 372 0.24 19.00 12.62
CA VAL A 372 1.62 18.49 12.84
C VAL A 372 2.65 19.03 11.86
N GLY A 373 2.23 19.70 10.78
CA GLY A 373 3.18 20.20 9.80
C GLY A 373 2.56 21.02 8.68
N LYS A 374 3.42 21.57 7.83
CA LYS A 374 3.04 22.41 6.70
C LYS A 374 3.93 22.14 5.49
N ILE A 375 3.33 21.99 4.34
CA ILE A 375 4.00 22.02 3.03
C ILE A 375 3.61 23.29 2.28
N ILE A 376 4.52 23.84 1.49
CA ILE A 376 4.36 25.10 0.76
C ILE A 376 4.60 24.88 -0.75
N ASP A 377 4.17 25.87 -1.53
CA ASP A 377 4.47 25.93 -2.98
C ASP A 377 3.90 24.77 -3.80
N VAL A 378 2.68 24.34 -3.45
CA VAL A 378 1.99 23.26 -4.16
C VAL A 378 0.94 23.87 -5.10
N PRO A 379 1.05 23.68 -6.45
CA PRO A 379 0.06 24.17 -7.39
C PRO A 379 -1.24 23.37 -7.32
N VAL A 380 -2.35 24.06 -7.50
CA VAL A 380 -3.70 23.48 -7.47
C VAL A 380 -4.08 22.92 -8.84
N TYR A 381 -4.57 21.67 -8.81
CA TYR A 381 -5.28 21.02 -9.90
C TYR A 381 -6.77 20.91 -9.53
N ILE A 382 -7.64 21.56 -10.31
CA ILE A 382 -9.08 21.45 -10.11
C ILE A 382 -9.57 20.14 -10.72
N ASN A 383 -10.01 19.20 -9.85
CA ASN A 383 -10.48 17.88 -10.26
C ASN A 383 -11.99 17.75 -9.98
N PRO A 384 -12.84 17.72 -11.04
CA PRO A 384 -14.30 17.57 -10.87
C PRO A 384 -14.73 16.27 -10.18
N ALA A 385 -13.91 15.24 -10.23
CA ALA A 385 -14.19 13.95 -9.59
C ALA A 385 -13.81 13.92 -8.09
N ALA A 386 -13.01 14.89 -7.60
CA ALA A 386 -12.66 14.97 -6.19
C ALA A 386 -13.91 15.30 -5.33
N PRO A 387 -14.09 14.64 -4.15
CA PRO A 387 -15.14 15.03 -3.22
C PRO A 387 -14.92 16.44 -2.65
N PRO A 388 -15.99 17.21 -2.38
CA PRO A 388 -15.87 18.63 -1.99
C PRO A 388 -15.01 18.89 -0.73
N ASN A 389 -14.98 17.97 0.21
CA ASN A 389 -14.27 18.15 1.50
C ASN A 389 -12.94 17.40 1.56
N VAL A 390 -12.46 16.88 0.43
CA VAL A 390 -11.22 16.07 0.36
C VAL A 390 -10.17 16.82 -0.43
N ILE A 391 -8.95 16.78 0.06
CA ILE A 391 -7.76 17.30 -0.58
C ILE A 391 -6.88 16.11 -0.96
N GLY A 392 -6.76 15.86 -2.26
CA GLY A 392 -5.88 14.81 -2.79
C GLY A 392 -4.47 15.34 -3.04
N ILE A 393 -3.44 14.58 -2.62
CA ILE A 393 -2.03 14.92 -2.88
C ILE A 393 -1.27 13.63 -3.20
N PRO A 394 -0.58 13.53 -4.37
CA PRO A 394 0.24 12.37 -4.67
C PRO A 394 1.47 12.29 -3.77
N LEU A 395 1.82 11.07 -3.37
CA LEU A 395 3.11 10.73 -2.79
C LEU A 395 4.23 10.82 -3.84
N SER A 396 5.43 10.52 -3.44
CA SER A 396 6.61 10.32 -4.29
C SER A 396 7.53 11.51 -4.55
N GLN A 397 7.12 12.72 -4.30
CA GLN A 397 7.94 13.91 -4.49
C GLN A 397 8.42 14.50 -3.15
N GLY A 398 9.23 15.56 -3.22
CA GLY A 398 9.73 16.26 -2.03
C GLY A 398 11.02 15.68 -1.47
N HIS A 399 11.77 14.95 -2.29
CA HIS A 399 13.12 14.50 -1.95
C HIS A 399 14.10 15.67 -1.89
N THR A 400 15.01 15.63 -0.92
CA THR A 400 16.16 16.54 -0.79
C THR A 400 17.44 15.93 -1.35
N GLN A 401 17.47 14.60 -1.43
CA GLN A 401 18.50 13.75 -2.02
C GLN A 401 17.88 12.88 -3.12
N PHE A 402 18.40 11.72 -3.39
CA PHE A 402 17.84 10.69 -4.26
C PHE A 402 17.94 11.01 -5.76
N SER A 403 19.13 11.37 -6.20
CA SER A 403 19.53 11.78 -7.57
C SER A 403 19.11 13.21 -7.96
N THR A 404 19.70 13.69 -9.02
CA THR A 404 19.37 15.00 -9.63
C THR A 404 17.95 15.06 -10.20
N TYR A 405 17.30 13.92 -10.39
CA TYR A 405 15.95 13.84 -10.96
C TYR A 405 14.85 13.93 -9.90
N ALA A 406 15.12 13.49 -8.67
CA ALA A 406 14.17 13.54 -7.56
C ALA A 406 14.42 14.74 -6.63
N ALA A 407 15.68 15.10 -6.39
CA ALA A 407 16.04 16.13 -5.43
C ALA A 407 15.44 17.50 -5.78
N ASN A 408 14.89 18.16 -4.75
CA ASN A 408 14.32 19.52 -4.82
C ASN A 408 13.13 19.64 -5.78
N ARG A 409 12.36 18.56 -5.96
CA ARG A 409 11.12 18.57 -6.74
C ARG A 409 9.92 18.31 -5.86
N GLY A 410 8.90 19.17 -6.00
CA GLY A 410 7.66 19.04 -5.26
C GLY A 410 7.81 19.09 -3.74
N SER A 411 6.89 18.46 -3.04
CA SER A 411 6.82 18.44 -1.57
C SER A 411 6.45 17.04 -1.07
N ASN A 412 7.01 16.64 0.07
CA ASN A 412 6.68 15.38 0.73
C ASN A 412 5.43 15.55 1.60
N VAL A 413 4.31 14.95 1.18
CA VAL A 413 3.05 15.00 1.90
C VAL A 413 3.10 14.24 3.24
N LEU A 414 3.99 13.26 3.41
CA LEU A 414 4.16 12.53 4.66
C LEU A 414 4.69 13.43 5.79
N SER A 415 5.34 14.54 5.46
CA SER A 415 5.81 15.52 6.45
C SER A 415 4.69 16.20 7.25
N ILE A 416 3.47 16.22 6.71
CA ILE A 416 2.28 16.79 7.35
C ILE A 416 1.29 15.74 7.83
N LEU A 417 1.62 14.45 7.69
CA LEU A 417 0.75 13.37 8.08
C LEU A 417 0.85 13.13 9.59
N ASP A 418 -0.31 13.02 10.23
CA ASP A 418 -0.38 12.57 11.62
C ASP A 418 -0.10 11.07 11.69
N PRO A 419 0.69 10.56 12.65
CA PRO A 419 0.98 9.14 12.81
C PRO A 419 -0.18 8.36 13.46
N ALA A 420 -1.42 8.70 13.13
CA ALA A 420 -2.60 7.96 13.56
C ALA A 420 -2.54 6.51 13.06
N LYS A 421 -3.10 5.60 13.86
CA LYS A 421 -3.04 4.14 13.59
C LYS A 421 -4.41 3.52 13.66
N ASP A 422 -4.58 2.46 12.89
CA ASP A 422 -5.66 1.50 13.14
C ASP A 422 -5.48 0.89 14.54
N SER A 423 -6.57 0.90 15.32
CA SER A 423 -6.56 0.55 16.74
C SER A 423 -6.18 -0.91 17.01
N GLN A 424 -6.38 -1.79 16.04
CA GLN A 424 -6.20 -3.23 16.20
C GLN A 424 -4.92 -3.73 15.55
N THR A 425 -4.57 -3.20 14.39
CA THR A 425 -3.41 -3.67 13.61
C THR A 425 -2.15 -2.85 13.85
N GLY A 426 -2.29 -1.61 14.35
CA GLY A 426 -1.18 -0.67 14.47
C GLY A 426 -0.68 -0.13 13.12
N ALA A 427 -1.39 -0.40 12.02
CA ALA A 427 -1.04 0.13 10.70
C ALA A 427 -1.31 1.63 10.61
N LEU A 428 -0.54 2.35 9.79
CA LEU A 428 -0.73 3.79 9.56
C LEU A 428 -2.11 4.07 8.97
N ALA A 429 -2.89 4.91 9.66
CA ALA A 429 -4.16 5.45 9.18
C ALA A 429 -3.90 6.70 8.33
N TRP A 430 -3.39 6.51 7.13
CA TRP A 430 -2.87 7.58 6.26
C TRP A 430 -3.94 8.57 5.76
N ALA A 431 -5.25 8.28 5.89
CA ALA A 431 -6.34 9.21 5.60
C ALA A 431 -7.00 9.82 6.87
N ALA A 432 -6.35 9.72 8.04
CA ALA A 432 -6.88 10.24 9.30
C ALA A 432 -6.49 11.70 9.60
N THR A 433 -5.72 12.34 8.75
CA THR A 433 -5.23 13.71 8.93
C THR A 433 -6.20 14.73 8.33
N LYS A 434 -6.44 15.82 9.05
CA LYS A 434 -7.18 16.98 8.52
C LYS A 434 -6.23 18.13 8.21
N VAL A 435 -6.59 18.90 7.17
CA VAL A 435 -5.76 20.00 6.66
C VAL A 435 -6.58 21.26 6.39
N ARG A 436 -5.87 22.38 6.28
CA ARG A 436 -6.37 23.63 5.68
C ARG A 436 -5.50 24.02 4.50
N LEU A 437 -6.09 24.75 3.57
CA LEU A 437 -5.40 25.36 2.44
C LEU A 437 -5.24 26.85 2.67
N ILE A 438 -4.03 27.36 2.46
CA ILE A 438 -3.71 28.77 2.55
C ILE A 438 -3.28 29.25 1.17
N LYS A 439 -4.13 30.06 0.53
CA LYS A 439 -3.85 30.63 -0.77
C LYS A 439 -2.66 31.61 -0.69
N THR A 440 -1.76 31.53 -1.66
CA THR A 440 -0.71 32.53 -1.88
C THR A 440 -1.09 33.48 -3.03
N SER A 441 -0.30 34.50 -3.27
CA SER A 441 -0.46 35.40 -4.43
C SER A 441 0.25 34.88 -5.70
N ARG A 442 0.88 33.72 -5.61
CA ARG A 442 1.72 33.16 -6.70
C ARG A 442 0.96 32.12 -7.52
N LYS A 443 1.43 31.94 -8.75
CA LYS A 443 0.98 30.90 -9.67
C LYS A 443 2.18 30.11 -10.18
N GLN A 444 1.94 28.84 -10.47
CA GLN A 444 2.91 27.99 -11.14
C GLN A 444 2.18 27.12 -12.15
N ARG A 445 2.61 27.21 -13.41
CA ARG A 445 2.11 26.33 -14.46
C ARG A 445 2.41 24.88 -14.09
N ILE A 446 1.40 24.04 -14.17
CA ILE A 446 1.51 22.61 -13.96
C ILE A 446 2.14 21.97 -15.20
N SER A 447 3.23 21.22 -15.02
CA SER A 447 3.84 20.43 -16.09
C SER A 447 2.89 19.29 -16.49
N LYS A 448 2.40 19.34 -17.73
CA LYS A 448 1.50 18.31 -18.30
C LYS A 448 2.04 17.83 -19.65
N MET A 449 1.79 16.59 -19.98
CA MET A 449 2.09 16.02 -21.30
C MET A 449 1.06 16.42 -22.36
N GLU A 450 -0.11 16.84 -21.97
CA GLU A 450 -1.08 17.49 -22.83
C GLU A 450 -0.74 18.97 -23.02
N GLY A 451 -1.11 19.55 -24.15
CA GLY A 451 -0.92 20.96 -24.42
C GLY A 451 -1.72 21.89 -23.48
N THR A 452 -2.39 22.90 -24.03
CA THR A 452 -3.16 23.89 -23.27
C THR A 452 -4.64 23.52 -23.07
N VAL A 453 -4.96 22.23 -23.03
CA VAL A 453 -6.34 21.77 -22.83
C VAL A 453 -6.79 22.14 -21.42
N THR A 454 -7.95 22.77 -21.31
CA THR A 454 -8.58 23.06 -20.04
C THR A 454 -9.00 21.74 -19.36
N PRO A 455 -8.85 21.58 -18.04
CA PRO A 455 -9.15 20.31 -17.35
C PRO A 455 -10.65 19.99 -17.26
N TYR A 456 -11.51 20.85 -17.77
CA TYR A 456 -12.95 20.61 -17.88
C TYR A 456 -13.46 21.18 -19.18
N GLN A 457 -14.42 20.51 -19.75
CA GLN A 457 -15.04 20.90 -20.99
C GLN A 457 -15.97 22.10 -20.75
N GLU A 458 -15.99 23.03 -21.70
CA GLU A 458 -17.02 24.06 -21.73
C GLU A 458 -18.41 23.40 -21.85
N PRO A 459 -19.42 23.88 -21.11
CA PRO A 459 -20.78 23.28 -21.14
C PRO A 459 -21.43 23.28 -22.52
N SER A 460 -20.95 24.10 -23.45
CA SER A 460 -21.44 24.20 -24.83
C SER A 460 -20.87 23.15 -25.78
N GLU A 461 -19.81 22.43 -25.38
CA GLU A 461 -19.17 21.44 -26.24
C GLU A 461 -19.50 20.01 -25.81
N PRO A 462 -20.12 19.19 -26.67
CA PRO A 462 -20.42 17.79 -26.33
C PRO A 462 -19.15 16.97 -26.25
N ILE A 463 -19.00 16.16 -25.19
CA ILE A 463 -17.86 15.25 -24.99
C ILE A 463 -17.88 14.10 -26.01
N ILE A 464 -19.09 13.73 -26.47
CA ILE A 464 -19.29 12.64 -27.42
C ILE A 464 -20.25 13.14 -28.49
N GLU A 465 -19.85 13.07 -29.73
CA GLU A 465 -20.73 13.31 -30.86
C GLU A 465 -21.52 12.03 -31.14
N ILE A 466 -22.84 12.09 -30.89
CA ILE A 466 -23.73 10.95 -31.19
C ILE A 466 -24.13 11.04 -32.67
N LEU A 467 -23.47 10.22 -33.50
CA LEU A 467 -23.85 10.07 -34.89
C LEU A 467 -25.16 9.24 -34.97
N HIS A 468 -26.27 9.91 -35.23
CA HIS A 468 -27.50 9.21 -35.58
C HIS A 468 -27.36 8.63 -37.00
N LYS A 469 -27.41 7.29 -37.14
CA LYS A 469 -27.58 6.65 -38.45
C LYS A 469 -28.93 7.08 -39.02
N HIS A 470 -28.88 7.83 -40.12
CA HIS A 470 -30.06 8.11 -40.96
C HIS A 470 -30.50 6.86 -41.70
#